data_a447e9d9ea28022967094ca40bc8e3ad
#
_entry.id   a447e9d9ea28022967094ca40bc8e3ad
#
_cell.length_a   1.000
_cell.length_b   1.000
_cell.length_c   1.000
_cell.angle_alpha   90.00
_cell.angle_beta   90.00
_cell.angle_gamma   90.00
#
_symmetry.space_group_name_H-M   'P 1'
#
loop_
_entity.id
_entity.type
_entity.pdbx_description
1 polymer ?
#
loop_
_entity_poly.entity_id
_entity_poly.type
_entity_poly.pdbx_seq_one_letter_code
_entity_poly.pdbx_strand_id
1 'polypeptide(L)'
;MTTKNYFEYNNGEEITNGAFRISASQLSKFFDKTSEWYHENLLGAEGFTGNTATNLGTVVHAGIEMYITEGDVNWEALRNHIMSIDHPDVDVYHILDQFEPMITAVLPFVDANMPDEVEKFVFHELLPGIGAGGSIDALRGDTIIDWKTTSAKTPPTRFSRNYWFQQMTYAWVLRQQGINIRFLKLVFITQNETGRVSEKTGKPLKDYPSQYHVVTEEVTDEGLELIGSCLNIVAESVKAFQEKPELRHLLAQDGRLRAKPKPHIFTKE
;
A
#
# COMPACT_ATOMS: atom_id res chain seq x y z
N MET A 1 28.31 1.01 8.42
CA MET A 1 26.95 1.52 8.20
C MET A 1 26.23 0.46 7.39
N THR A 2 25.18 -0.12 7.90
CA THR A 2 24.32 -1.05 7.14
C THR A 2 23.59 -0.22 6.09
N THR A 3 23.80 -0.53 4.82
CA THR A 3 23.09 0.14 3.71
C THR A 3 21.61 -0.25 3.84
N LYS A 4 20.71 0.76 3.89
CA LYS A 4 19.27 0.51 3.96
C LYS A 4 18.83 -0.24 2.70
N ASN A 5 18.03 -1.29 2.86
CA ASN A 5 17.40 -1.98 1.73
C ASN A 5 16.04 -1.35 1.44
N TYR A 6 15.95 -0.52 0.43
CA TYR A 6 14.76 0.21 0.01
C TYR A 6 13.67 -0.68 -0.63
N PHE A 7 13.97 -1.96 -0.86
CA PHE A 7 13.06 -2.92 -1.49
C PHE A 7 12.49 -3.94 -0.51
N GLU A 8 12.92 -3.91 0.75
CA GLU A 8 12.35 -4.73 1.81
C GLU A 8 11.14 -4.04 2.44
N TYR A 9 10.01 -4.75 2.40
CA TYR A 9 8.81 -4.28 3.07
C TYR A 9 9.00 -4.36 4.59
N ASN A 10 8.83 -3.23 5.26
CA ASN A 10 8.79 -3.19 6.72
C ASN A 10 7.48 -3.80 7.21
N ASN A 11 7.52 -5.06 7.67
CA ASN A 11 6.36 -5.77 8.21
C ASN A 11 6.01 -5.37 9.66
N GLY A 12 6.88 -4.57 10.31
CA GLY A 12 6.68 -4.07 11.67
C GLY A 12 6.68 -5.16 12.75
N GLU A 13 7.34 -6.31 12.53
CA GLU A 13 7.37 -7.42 13.49
C GLU A 13 7.81 -6.99 14.90
N GLU A 14 8.83 -6.14 14.98
CA GLU A 14 9.31 -5.61 16.26
C GLU A 14 8.25 -4.77 16.99
N ILE A 15 7.42 -4.03 16.24
CA ILE A 15 6.40 -3.13 16.79
C ILE A 15 5.12 -3.91 17.13
N THR A 16 4.74 -4.87 16.30
CA THR A 16 3.54 -5.68 16.51
C THR A 16 3.71 -6.72 17.60
N ASN A 17 4.96 -7.08 17.95
CA ASN A 17 5.31 -8.06 18.99
C ASN A 17 4.51 -9.38 18.85
N GLY A 18 4.36 -9.86 17.63
CA GLY A 18 3.62 -11.08 17.30
C GLY A 18 2.10 -10.96 17.31
N ALA A 19 1.53 -9.77 17.51
CA ALA A 19 0.10 -9.55 17.38
C ALA A 19 -0.37 -9.70 15.92
N PHE A 20 -1.58 -10.21 15.75
CA PHE A 20 -2.23 -10.22 14.45
C PHE A 20 -2.48 -8.78 13.98
N ARG A 21 -2.01 -8.44 12.79
CA ARG A 21 -2.14 -7.10 12.23
C ARG A 21 -3.25 -7.02 11.18
N ILE A 22 -4.25 -6.20 11.46
CA ILE A 22 -5.22 -5.74 10.45
C ILE A 22 -4.51 -4.68 9.60
N SER A 23 -4.12 -5.04 8.38
CA SER A 23 -3.44 -4.13 7.46
C SER A 23 -4.38 -3.02 7.01
N ALA A 24 -3.94 -1.76 7.10
CA ALA A 24 -4.70 -0.59 6.68
C ALA A 24 -5.16 -0.69 5.20
N SER A 25 -4.30 -1.19 4.31
CA SER A 25 -4.62 -1.38 2.89
C SER A 25 -5.62 -2.51 2.63
N GLN A 26 -5.83 -3.41 3.59
CA GLN A 26 -6.73 -4.56 3.47
C GLN A 26 -8.07 -4.36 4.19
N LEU A 27 -8.24 -3.27 4.95
CA LEU A 27 -9.44 -3.05 5.76
C LEU A 27 -10.72 -3.03 4.91
N SER A 28 -10.72 -2.30 3.79
CA SER A 28 -11.90 -2.25 2.91
C SER A 28 -12.23 -3.62 2.31
N LYS A 29 -11.22 -4.45 2.03
CA LYS A 29 -11.40 -5.80 1.50
C LYS A 29 -12.18 -6.70 2.44
N PHE A 30 -12.02 -6.53 3.76
CA PHE A 30 -12.82 -7.27 4.74
C PHE A 30 -14.32 -7.05 4.52
N PHE A 31 -14.76 -5.82 4.24
CA PHE A 31 -16.17 -5.50 4.03
C PHE A 31 -16.68 -5.85 2.63
N ASP A 32 -15.82 -5.75 1.62
CA ASP A 32 -16.21 -5.98 0.24
C ASP A 32 -16.14 -7.46 -0.16
N LYS A 33 -15.18 -8.19 0.42
CA LYS A 33 -14.83 -9.57 0.06
C LYS A 33 -14.36 -10.36 1.29
N THR A 34 -15.21 -10.45 2.30
CA THR A 34 -14.87 -11.05 3.60
C THR A 34 -14.27 -12.46 3.48
N SER A 35 -14.83 -13.31 2.62
CA SER A 35 -14.33 -14.67 2.42
C SER A 35 -12.89 -14.67 1.86
N GLU A 36 -12.61 -13.83 0.85
CA GLU A 36 -11.29 -13.71 0.25
C GLU A 36 -10.27 -13.15 1.25
N TRP A 37 -10.66 -12.09 1.98
CA TRP A 37 -9.85 -11.51 3.04
C TRP A 37 -9.49 -12.54 4.12
N TYR A 38 -10.49 -13.34 4.55
CA TYR A 38 -10.30 -14.39 5.54
C TYR A 38 -9.29 -15.44 5.08
N HIS A 39 -9.41 -15.89 3.84
CA HIS A 39 -8.48 -16.86 3.26
C HIS A 39 -7.04 -16.38 3.23
N GLU A 40 -6.83 -15.15 2.78
CA GLU A 40 -5.49 -14.59 2.64
C GLU A 40 -4.85 -14.29 3.99
N ASN A 41 -5.63 -13.70 4.91
CA ASN A 41 -5.08 -13.18 6.16
C ASN A 41 -5.09 -14.19 7.31
N LEU A 42 -6.03 -15.12 7.34
CA LEU A 42 -6.20 -16.05 8.46
C LEU A 42 -5.91 -17.51 8.10
N LEU A 43 -6.07 -17.91 6.85
CA LEU A 43 -5.78 -19.27 6.41
C LEU A 43 -4.45 -19.40 5.65
N GLY A 44 -3.74 -18.29 5.45
CA GLY A 44 -2.47 -18.28 4.73
C GLY A 44 -2.59 -18.74 3.27
N ALA A 45 -3.74 -18.52 2.64
CA ALA A 45 -3.87 -18.74 1.21
C ALA A 45 -2.90 -17.83 0.47
N GLU A 46 -2.37 -18.31 -0.65
CA GLU A 46 -1.53 -17.46 -1.48
C GLU A 46 -2.35 -16.27 -1.96
N GLY A 47 -1.95 -15.10 -1.51
CA GLY A 47 -2.49 -13.84 -1.97
C GLY A 47 -1.92 -13.48 -3.35
N PHE A 48 -2.21 -12.27 -3.77
CA PHE A 48 -1.64 -11.70 -4.97
C PHE A 48 -0.11 -11.59 -4.84
N THR A 49 0.63 -12.21 -5.78
CA THR A 49 2.11 -12.29 -5.75
C THR A 49 2.81 -11.11 -6.44
N GLY A 50 2.06 -10.15 -6.93
CA GLY A 50 2.59 -9.00 -7.67
C GLY A 50 2.38 -9.12 -9.19
N ASN A 51 2.49 -8.01 -9.87
CA ASN A 51 2.50 -7.88 -11.33
C ASN A 51 3.35 -6.67 -11.73
N THR A 52 3.42 -6.35 -13.03
CA THR A 52 4.16 -5.19 -13.53
C THR A 52 3.78 -3.88 -12.82
N ALA A 53 2.48 -3.64 -12.57
CA ALA A 53 2.03 -2.39 -11.94
C ALA A 53 2.46 -2.27 -10.47
N THR A 54 2.38 -3.36 -9.69
CA THR A 54 2.83 -3.35 -8.29
C THR A 54 4.34 -3.22 -8.18
N ASN A 55 5.11 -3.90 -9.02
CA ASN A 55 6.57 -3.77 -9.04
C ASN A 55 7.01 -2.37 -9.47
N LEU A 56 6.35 -1.77 -10.48
CA LEU A 56 6.58 -0.37 -10.85
C LEU A 56 6.30 0.56 -9.66
N GLY A 57 5.21 0.34 -8.94
CA GLY A 57 4.89 1.08 -7.70
C GLY A 57 6.02 0.99 -6.69
N THR A 58 6.49 -0.22 -6.36
CA THR A 58 7.59 -0.45 -5.42
C THR A 58 8.85 0.30 -5.82
N VAL A 59 9.24 0.24 -7.09
CA VAL A 59 10.43 0.93 -7.60
C VAL A 59 10.30 2.45 -7.52
N VAL A 60 9.13 3.00 -7.86
CA VAL A 60 8.87 4.45 -7.78
C VAL A 60 8.91 4.92 -6.33
N HIS A 61 8.28 4.21 -5.40
CA HIS A 61 8.32 4.50 -3.96
C HIS A 61 9.76 4.47 -3.43
N ALA A 62 10.54 3.42 -3.76
CA ALA A 62 11.93 3.31 -3.36
C ALA A 62 12.79 4.50 -3.86
N GLY A 63 12.59 4.93 -5.11
CA GLY A 63 13.29 6.08 -5.67
C GLY A 63 12.93 7.40 -4.98
N ILE A 64 11.66 7.62 -4.66
CA ILE A 64 11.21 8.79 -3.89
C ILE A 64 11.81 8.77 -2.48
N GLU A 65 11.80 7.62 -1.82
CA GLU A 65 12.36 7.44 -0.49
C GLU A 65 13.88 7.69 -0.47
N MET A 66 14.62 7.15 -1.45
CA MET A 66 16.06 7.46 -1.61
C MET A 66 16.30 8.96 -1.71
N TYR A 67 15.52 9.65 -2.56
CA TYR A 67 15.65 11.09 -2.71
C TYR A 67 15.41 11.85 -1.41
N ILE A 68 14.38 11.49 -0.64
CA ILE A 68 14.07 12.16 0.62
C ILE A 68 15.15 11.88 1.67
N THR A 69 15.69 10.66 1.74
CA THR A 69 16.61 10.25 2.80
C THR A 69 18.08 10.55 2.49
N GLU A 70 18.48 10.49 1.23
CA GLU A 70 19.87 10.63 0.79
C GLU A 70 20.13 11.91 -0.01
N GLY A 71 19.06 12.62 -0.44
CA GLY A 71 19.14 13.82 -1.27
C GLY A 71 19.36 13.55 -2.75
N ASP A 72 19.44 12.27 -3.15
CA ASP A 72 19.62 11.85 -4.54
C ASP A 72 18.99 10.47 -4.77
N VAL A 73 18.74 10.13 -6.03
CA VAL A 73 18.20 8.84 -6.45
C VAL A 73 19.32 7.95 -6.97
N ASN A 74 19.50 6.78 -6.37
CA ASN A 74 20.46 5.80 -6.90
C ASN A 74 19.82 5.01 -8.08
N TRP A 75 19.88 5.63 -9.27
CA TRP A 75 19.30 5.06 -10.49
C TRP A 75 19.87 3.68 -10.86
N GLU A 76 21.15 3.44 -10.57
CA GLU A 76 21.78 2.15 -10.85
C GLU A 76 21.22 1.05 -9.93
N ALA A 77 21.07 1.34 -8.65
CA ALA A 77 20.46 0.40 -7.70
C ALA A 77 19.01 0.04 -8.10
N LEU A 78 18.21 1.03 -8.53
CA LEU A 78 16.86 0.80 -9.03
C LEU A 78 16.85 -0.08 -10.28
N ARG A 79 17.72 0.20 -11.27
CA ARG A 79 17.82 -0.63 -12.49
C ARG A 79 18.25 -2.07 -12.17
N ASN A 80 19.22 -2.24 -11.29
CA ASN A 80 19.70 -3.56 -10.88
C ASN A 80 18.60 -4.35 -10.18
N HIS A 81 17.84 -3.70 -9.31
CA HIS A 81 16.66 -4.33 -8.68
C HIS A 81 15.63 -4.77 -9.72
N ILE A 82 15.24 -3.89 -10.65
CA ILE A 82 14.28 -4.21 -11.71
C ILE A 82 14.74 -5.42 -12.52
N MET A 83 16.02 -5.46 -12.91
CA MET A 83 16.60 -6.57 -13.67
C MET A 83 16.70 -7.88 -12.88
N SER A 84 16.64 -7.83 -11.56
CA SER A 84 16.62 -9.02 -10.69
C SER A 84 15.24 -9.63 -10.48
N ILE A 85 14.17 -8.98 -10.95
CA ILE A 85 12.81 -9.48 -10.80
C ILE A 85 12.63 -10.72 -11.71
N ASP A 86 12.42 -11.86 -11.10
CA ASP A 86 12.13 -13.13 -11.78
C ASP A 86 10.69 -13.56 -11.50
N HIS A 87 9.74 -13.01 -12.27
CA HIS A 87 8.33 -13.34 -12.14
C HIS A 87 7.64 -13.31 -13.51
N PRO A 88 6.88 -14.36 -13.89
CA PRO A 88 6.31 -14.50 -15.24
C PRO A 88 5.30 -13.40 -15.62
N ASP A 89 4.62 -12.80 -14.65
CA ASP A 89 3.60 -11.77 -14.86
C ASP A 89 4.18 -10.35 -14.78
N VAL A 90 5.52 -10.19 -14.78
CA VAL A 90 6.20 -8.90 -14.66
C VAL A 90 6.95 -8.57 -15.95
N ASP A 91 6.54 -7.48 -16.61
CA ASP A 91 7.25 -6.88 -17.73
C ASP A 91 8.33 -5.91 -17.20
N VAL A 92 9.55 -6.43 -17.02
CA VAL A 92 10.70 -5.66 -16.52
C VAL A 92 11.09 -4.51 -17.47
N TYR A 93 10.91 -4.69 -18.78
CA TYR A 93 11.23 -3.64 -19.75
C TYR A 93 10.25 -2.48 -19.67
N HIS A 94 8.98 -2.77 -19.45
CA HIS A 94 8.00 -1.72 -19.18
C HIS A 94 8.35 -0.93 -17.90
N ILE A 95 8.79 -1.60 -16.84
CA ILE A 95 9.21 -0.92 -15.60
C ILE A 95 10.43 -0.05 -15.87
N LEU A 96 11.45 -0.55 -16.60
CA LEU A 96 12.64 0.20 -16.97
C LEU A 96 12.34 1.46 -17.80
N ASP A 97 11.30 1.41 -18.64
CA ASP A 97 10.85 2.56 -19.44
C ASP A 97 10.12 3.61 -18.60
N GLN A 98 9.44 3.20 -17.53
CA GLN A 98 8.51 4.04 -16.79
C GLN A 98 9.09 4.68 -15.52
N PHE A 99 9.95 3.98 -14.77
CA PHE A 99 10.31 4.39 -13.41
C PHE A 99 11.02 5.75 -13.34
N GLU A 100 12.00 6.01 -14.21
CA GLU A 100 12.78 7.24 -14.19
C GLU A 100 11.95 8.49 -14.54
N PRO A 101 11.13 8.50 -15.63
CA PRO A 101 10.21 9.61 -15.89
C PRO A 101 9.22 9.86 -14.75
N MET A 102 8.70 8.81 -14.11
CA MET A 102 7.71 8.94 -13.03
C MET A 102 8.34 9.53 -11.77
N ILE A 103 9.52 9.04 -11.36
CA ILE A 103 10.24 9.59 -10.20
C ILE A 103 10.58 11.05 -10.48
N THR A 104 11.20 11.36 -11.62
CA THR A 104 11.59 12.72 -11.98
C THR A 104 10.39 13.69 -11.97
N ALA A 105 9.24 13.24 -12.44
CA ALA A 105 8.03 14.07 -12.49
C ALA A 105 7.53 14.49 -11.10
N VAL A 106 7.75 13.68 -10.05
CA VAL A 106 7.22 13.95 -8.70
C VAL A 106 8.21 14.70 -7.81
N LEU A 107 9.52 14.71 -8.11
CA LEU A 107 10.53 15.36 -7.28
C LEU A 107 10.22 16.84 -6.95
N PRO A 108 9.71 17.68 -7.88
CA PRO A 108 9.33 19.05 -7.55
C PRO A 108 8.24 19.15 -6.47
N PHE A 109 7.33 18.17 -6.40
CA PHE A 109 6.36 18.11 -5.32
C PHE A 109 7.03 17.72 -4.00
N VAL A 110 7.96 16.75 -4.03
CA VAL A 110 8.73 16.32 -2.85
C VAL A 110 9.50 17.49 -2.29
N ASP A 111 10.24 18.25 -3.12
CA ASP A 111 11.00 19.43 -2.69
C ASP A 111 10.12 20.48 -2.01
N ALA A 112 8.95 20.75 -2.59
CA ALA A 112 8.00 21.71 -2.03
C ALA A 112 7.29 21.23 -0.76
N ASN A 113 7.26 19.90 -0.54
CA ASN A 113 6.56 19.24 0.55
C ASN A 113 7.44 18.23 1.28
N MET A 114 8.73 18.52 1.45
CA MET A 114 9.69 17.59 2.07
C MET A 114 9.11 16.96 3.34
N PRO A 115 8.96 15.62 3.39
CA PRO A 115 8.43 14.93 4.56
C PRO A 115 9.38 15.00 5.75
N ASP A 116 8.81 14.94 6.94
CA ASP A 116 9.56 14.82 8.19
C ASP A 116 9.98 13.37 8.46
N GLU A 117 9.12 12.42 8.04
CA GLU A 117 9.34 10.98 8.18
C GLU A 117 8.86 10.25 6.92
N VAL A 118 9.56 9.16 6.56
CA VAL A 118 9.19 8.25 5.45
C VAL A 118 9.15 6.82 5.93
N GLU A 119 8.33 5.98 5.28
CA GLU A 119 8.15 4.57 5.60
C GLU A 119 7.95 4.32 7.10
N LYS A 120 7.16 5.22 7.73
CA LYS A 120 6.88 5.13 9.16
C LYS A 120 5.89 4.01 9.43
N PHE A 121 6.35 2.95 10.10
CA PHE A 121 5.45 1.90 10.55
C PHE A 121 4.68 2.35 11.79
N VAL A 122 3.34 2.22 11.74
CA VAL A 122 2.44 2.56 12.84
C VAL A 122 1.55 1.37 13.18
N PHE A 123 1.28 1.19 14.49
CA PHE A 123 0.46 0.09 14.98
C PHE A 123 -0.24 0.50 16.28
N HIS A 124 -1.48 0.08 16.44
CA HIS A 124 -2.24 0.22 17.67
C HIS A 124 -2.99 -1.09 17.95
N GLU A 125 -2.85 -1.60 19.17
CA GLU A 125 -3.55 -2.80 19.63
C GLU A 125 -5.01 -2.45 19.95
N LEU A 126 -5.95 -3.18 19.34
CA LEU A 126 -7.39 -3.01 19.50
C LEU A 126 -7.94 -3.98 20.55
N LEU A 127 -7.48 -5.22 20.51
CA LEU A 127 -7.78 -6.31 21.45
C LEU A 127 -6.46 -7.02 21.77
N PRO A 128 -6.36 -7.73 22.90
CA PRO A 128 -5.14 -8.48 23.23
C PRO A 128 -4.68 -9.37 22.08
N GLY A 129 -3.50 -9.10 21.55
CA GLY A 129 -2.91 -9.82 20.43
C GLY A 129 -3.49 -9.50 19.05
N ILE A 130 -4.35 -8.48 18.91
CA ILE A 130 -4.93 -8.06 17.62
C ILE A 130 -4.89 -6.54 17.53
N GLY A 131 -4.30 -6.01 16.48
CA GLY A 131 -4.23 -4.57 16.25
C GLY A 131 -4.30 -4.18 14.78
N ALA A 132 -4.26 -2.88 14.54
CA ALA A 132 -4.30 -2.32 13.20
C ALA A 132 -3.08 -1.45 12.92
N GLY A 133 -2.63 -1.42 11.66
CA GLY A 133 -1.50 -0.58 11.26
C GLY A 133 -0.92 -0.94 9.91
N GLY A 134 0.26 -0.37 9.66
CA GLY A 134 1.05 -0.57 8.45
C GLY A 134 2.06 0.55 8.26
N SER A 135 2.75 0.58 7.12
CA SER A 135 3.71 1.62 6.77
C SER A 135 3.01 2.81 6.12
N ILE A 136 3.33 4.01 6.57
CA ILE A 136 2.92 5.28 5.98
C ILE A 136 4.05 5.73 5.07
N ASP A 137 3.78 5.97 3.78
CA ASP A 137 4.81 6.33 2.81
C ASP A 137 5.56 7.60 3.24
N ALA A 138 4.83 8.66 3.63
CA ALA A 138 5.43 9.89 4.10
C ALA A 138 4.52 10.66 5.08
N LEU A 139 5.14 11.31 6.08
CA LEU A 139 4.47 12.15 7.06
C LEU A 139 5.13 13.53 7.08
N ARG A 140 4.32 14.60 6.97
CA ARG A 140 4.77 15.99 7.09
C ARG A 140 3.86 16.74 8.02
N GLY A 141 4.35 17.08 9.21
CA GLY A 141 3.56 17.75 10.23
C GLY A 141 2.26 17.01 10.55
N ASP A 142 1.13 17.61 10.20
CA ASP A 142 -0.21 17.05 10.40
C ASP A 142 -0.82 16.41 9.12
N THR A 143 0.02 16.07 8.15
CA THR A 143 -0.39 15.57 6.83
C THR A 143 0.24 14.22 6.53
N ILE A 144 -0.59 13.22 6.20
CA ILE A 144 -0.15 11.95 5.61
C ILE A 144 -0.09 12.13 4.09
N ILE A 145 1.01 11.69 3.48
CA ILE A 145 1.21 11.68 2.03
C ILE A 145 1.43 10.23 1.59
N ASP A 146 0.72 9.82 0.55
CA ASP A 146 0.79 8.46 0.00
C ASP A 146 0.96 8.54 -1.53
N TRP A 147 1.95 7.83 -2.04
CA TRP A 147 2.28 7.82 -3.45
C TRP A 147 1.50 6.74 -4.19
N LYS A 148 0.93 7.06 -5.35
CA LYS A 148 0.17 6.11 -6.15
C LYS A 148 0.58 6.19 -7.61
N THR A 149 1.15 5.14 -8.14
CA THR A 149 1.41 5.02 -9.58
C THR A 149 0.13 4.68 -10.33
N THR A 150 -0.03 5.24 -11.53
CA THR A 150 -1.23 4.99 -12.35
C THR A 150 -0.93 5.05 -13.85
N SER A 151 -1.57 4.16 -14.61
CA SER A 151 -1.60 4.22 -16.08
C SER A 151 -2.70 5.13 -16.59
N ALA A 152 -3.56 5.67 -15.73
CA ALA A 152 -4.66 6.55 -16.14
C ALA A 152 -4.13 7.92 -16.59
N LYS A 153 -4.42 8.31 -17.83
CA LYS A 153 -4.08 9.65 -18.38
C LYS A 153 -4.79 10.79 -17.64
N THR A 154 -5.92 10.48 -17.03
CA THR A 154 -6.67 11.40 -16.18
C THR A 154 -6.79 10.75 -14.81
N PRO A 155 -5.93 11.08 -13.87
CA PRO A 155 -5.97 10.55 -12.53
C PRO A 155 -7.29 10.85 -11.80
N PRO A 156 -7.64 10.09 -10.77
CA PRO A 156 -8.78 10.36 -9.92
C PRO A 156 -8.69 11.77 -9.31
N THR A 157 -9.84 12.42 -9.15
CA THR A 157 -9.96 13.74 -8.50
C THR A 157 -10.47 13.65 -7.07
N ARG A 158 -10.69 12.44 -6.58
CA ARG A 158 -11.16 12.13 -5.22
C ARG A 158 -10.59 10.80 -4.76
N PHE A 159 -10.59 10.57 -3.47
CA PHE A 159 -10.22 9.27 -2.90
C PHE A 159 -11.19 8.19 -3.36
N SER A 160 -10.67 7.03 -3.74
CA SER A 160 -11.48 5.82 -3.79
C SER A 160 -11.77 5.37 -2.36
N ARG A 161 -12.81 4.56 -2.17
CA ARG A 161 -13.14 3.97 -0.86
C ARG A 161 -11.93 3.27 -0.24
N ASN A 162 -11.17 2.49 -1.04
CA ASN A 162 -10.01 1.74 -0.54
C ASN A 162 -8.91 2.66 -0.03
N TYR A 163 -8.58 3.72 -0.76
CA TYR A 163 -7.58 4.69 -0.34
C TYR A 163 -8.04 5.47 0.90
N TRP A 164 -9.33 5.82 0.95
CA TRP A 164 -9.91 6.48 2.11
C TRP A 164 -9.79 5.60 3.37
N PHE A 165 -10.17 4.31 3.29
CA PHE A 165 -10.02 3.36 4.40
C PHE A 165 -8.56 3.23 4.84
N GLN A 166 -7.63 3.10 3.91
CA GLN A 166 -6.20 2.99 4.19
C GLN A 166 -5.69 4.22 4.95
N GLN A 167 -5.89 5.40 4.39
CA GLN A 167 -5.35 6.63 4.94
C GLN A 167 -6.01 7.02 6.27
N MET A 168 -7.32 6.87 6.38
CA MET A 168 -8.05 7.11 7.62
C MET A 168 -7.65 6.12 8.73
N THR A 169 -7.30 4.87 8.39
CA THR A 169 -6.75 3.92 9.36
C THR A 169 -5.44 4.43 9.95
N TYR A 170 -4.54 4.94 9.11
CA TYR A 170 -3.28 5.52 9.59
C TYR A 170 -3.53 6.75 10.48
N ALA A 171 -4.43 7.66 10.07
CA ALA A 171 -4.79 8.83 10.86
C ALA A 171 -5.41 8.42 12.21
N TRP A 172 -6.24 7.38 12.23
CA TRP A 172 -6.83 6.84 13.44
C TRP A 172 -5.77 6.25 14.38
N VAL A 173 -4.86 5.42 13.86
CA VAL A 173 -3.75 4.82 14.65
C VAL A 173 -2.86 5.90 15.22
N LEU A 174 -2.49 6.92 14.44
CA LEU A 174 -1.69 8.04 14.92
C LEU A 174 -2.42 8.85 15.99
N ARG A 175 -3.74 9.02 15.88
CA ARG A 175 -4.57 9.67 16.91
C ARG A 175 -4.50 8.91 18.25
N GLN A 176 -4.48 7.56 18.24
CA GLN A 176 -4.31 6.75 19.46
C GLN A 176 -2.92 6.96 20.09
N GLN A 177 -1.94 7.35 19.30
CA GLN A 177 -0.58 7.69 19.75
C GLN A 177 -0.42 9.17 20.16
N GLY A 178 -1.50 9.96 20.15
CA GLY A 178 -1.48 11.37 20.48
C GLY A 178 -1.04 12.29 19.33
N ILE A 179 -0.90 11.76 18.11
CA ILE A 179 -0.53 12.52 16.92
C ILE A 179 -1.80 12.85 16.14
N ASN A 180 -2.09 14.15 15.97
CA ASN A 180 -3.29 14.61 15.28
C ASN A 180 -2.99 14.88 13.81
N ILE A 181 -3.61 14.11 12.92
CA ILE A 181 -3.55 14.31 11.48
C ILE A 181 -4.79 15.12 11.05
N ARG A 182 -4.56 16.12 10.20
CA ARG A 182 -5.61 16.99 9.66
C ARG A 182 -5.86 16.76 8.18
N PHE A 183 -4.83 16.36 7.44
CA PHE A 183 -4.91 16.20 5.99
C PHE A 183 -4.37 14.88 5.52
N LEU A 184 -5.04 14.32 4.51
CA LEU A 184 -4.61 13.15 3.75
C LEU A 184 -4.33 13.59 2.33
N LYS A 185 -3.17 13.25 1.78
CA LYS A 185 -2.81 13.55 0.40
C LYS A 185 -2.50 12.26 -0.36
N LEU A 186 -3.19 12.04 -1.47
CA LEU A 186 -2.80 11.06 -2.48
C LEU A 186 -2.08 11.79 -3.61
N VAL A 187 -0.87 11.38 -3.91
CA VAL A 187 -0.08 11.91 -5.02
C VAL A 187 -0.04 10.86 -6.11
N PHE A 188 -0.91 11.00 -7.11
CA PHE A 188 -0.94 10.13 -8.26
C PHE A 188 0.17 10.51 -9.23
N ILE A 189 0.99 9.54 -9.62
CA ILE A 189 2.10 9.69 -10.56
C ILE A 189 1.75 8.90 -11.82
N THR A 190 1.58 9.60 -12.95
CA THR A 190 1.16 8.97 -14.21
C THR A 190 2.34 8.37 -14.94
N GLN A 191 2.08 7.26 -15.65
CA GLN A 191 3.06 6.67 -16.57
C GLN A 191 3.37 7.61 -17.74
N ASN A 192 4.59 7.46 -18.29
CA ASN A 192 5.03 8.19 -19.47
C ASN A 192 4.51 7.51 -20.74
N GLU A 193 3.76 8.25 -21.56
CA GLU A 193 3.26 7.80 -22.86
C GLU A 193 3.67 8.79 -23.96
N THR A 194 4.96 9.05 -24.10
CA THR A 194 5.51 9.91 -25.16
C THR A 194 6.16 9.09 -26.28
N GLY A 195 6.22 9.65 -27.48
CA GLY A 195 6.88 9.04 -28.65
C GLY A 195 6.18 7.78 -29.19
N ARG A 196 4.94 7.48 -28.75
CA ARG A 196 4.19 6.31 -29.20
C ARG A 196 3.59 6.52 -30.60
N VAL A 197 3.51 5.44 -31.36
CA VAL A 197 2.86 5.41 -32.66
C VAL A 197 1.69 4.42 -32.65
N SER A 198 0.67 4.71 -33.44
CA SER A 198 -0.47 3.81 -33.62
C SER A 198 -0.04 2.56 -34.39
N GLU A 199 -0.21 1.39 -33.84
CA GLU A 199 0.05 0.12 -34.51
C GLU A 199 -0.76 -0.05 -35.80
N LYS A 200 -2.00 0.50 -35.82
CA LYS A 200 -2.91 0.39 -36.99
C LYS A 200 -2.54 1.34 -38.12
N THR A 201 -2.04 2.52 -37.80
CA THR A 201 -1.90 3.61 -38.83
C THR A 201 -0.47 4.10 -39.00
N GLY A 202 0.47 3.70 -38.12
CA GLY A 202 1.84 4.20 -38.08
C GLY A 202 1.97 5.68 -37.73
N LYS A 203 0.86 6.38 -37.39
CA LYS A 203 0.87 7.81 -37.07
C LYS A 203 1.27 8.03 -35.60
N PRO A 204 1.99 9.12 -35.28
CA PRO A 204 2.25 9.51 -33.91
C PRO A 204 0.96 9.65 -33.10
N LEU A 205 0.94 9.13 -31.91
CA LEU A 205 -0.11 9.36 -30.93
C LEU A 205 0.18 10.63 -30.14
N LYS A 206 -0.84 11.15 -29.46
CA LYS A 206 -0.67 12.29 -28.57
C LYS A 206 0.26 11.89 -27.40
N ASP A 207 1.23 12.73 -27.12
CA ASP A 207 2.15 12.57 -26.00
C ASP A 207 1.46 12.90 -24.68
N TYR A 208 1.71 12.03 -23.69
CA TYR A 208 1.33 12.22 -22.30
C TYR A 208 2.56 11.94 -21.43
N PRO A 209 3.39 12.97 -21.16
CA PRO A 209 4.54 12.81 -20.28
C PRO A 209 4.09 12.49 -18.85
N SER A 210 4.94 11.82 -18.09
CA SER A 210 4.71 11.63 -16.66
C SER A 210 4.48 12.96 -15.96
N GLN A 211 3.51 12.98 -15.06
CA GLN A 211 3.19 14.12 -14.23
C GLN A 211 2.60 13.64 -12.90
N TYR A 212 2.56 14.51 -11.89
CA TYR A 212 1.87 14.19 -10.65
C TYR A 212 0.56 14.98 -10.52
N HIS A 213 -0.38 14.39 -9.77
CA HIS A 213 -1.65 15.01 -9.41
C HIS A 213 -1.93 14.78 -7.94
N VAL A 214 -2.29 15.82 -7.22
CA VAL A 214 -2.54 15.75 -5.78
C VAL A 214 -4.03 15.83 -5.51
N VAL A 215 -4.52 14.87 -4.74
CA VAL A 215 -5.86 14.91 -4.16
C VAL A 215 -5.71 15.03 -2.66
N THR A 216 -6.42 15.97 -2.05
CA THR A 216 -6.36 16.21 -0.61
C THR A 216 -7.74 16.04 -0.02
N GLU A 217 -7.83 15.36 1.12
CA GLU A 217 -9.03 15.28 1.97
C GLU A 217 -8.70 15.68 3.40
N GLU A 218 -9.68 16.22 4.10
CA GLU A 218 -9.57 16.53 5.52
C GLU A 218 -9.95 15.32 6.37
N VAL A 219 -9.22 15.13 7.47
CA VAL A 219 -9.56 14.15 8.50
C VAL A 219 -10.64 14.74 9.39
N THR A 220 -11.80 14.08 9.44
CA THR A 220 -12.90 14.50 10.31
C THR A 220 -13.04 13.57 11.50
N ASP A 221 -13.59 14.07 12.61
CA ASP A 221 -13.84 13.24 13.79
C ASP A 221 -14.86 12.14 13.49
N GLU A 222 -15.89 12.41 12.67
CA GLU A 222 -16.85 11.41 12.23
C GLU A 222 -16.17 10.29 11.38
N GLY A 223 -15.22 10.67 10.53
CA GLY A 223 -14.42 9.73 9.75
C GLY A 223 -13.57 8.82 10.64
N LEU A 224 -12.94 9.39 11.67
CA LEU A 224 -12.15 8.63 12.64
C LEU A 224 -13.03 7.70 13.49
N GLU A 225 -14.21 8.14 13.93
CA GLU A 225 -15.17 7.30 14.65
C GLU A 225 -15.66 6.12 13.78
N LEU A 226 -15.95 6.38 12.51
CA LEU A 226 -16.35 5.35 11.56
C LEU A 226 -15.24 4.31 11.36
N ILE A 227 -14.00 4.74 11.14
CA ILE A 227 -12.85 3.83 10.98
C ILE A 227 -12.59 3.04 12.26
N GLY A 228 -12.63 3.66 13.43
CA GLY A 228 -12.49 2.98 14.71
C GLY A 228 -13.55 1.89 14.89
N SER A 229 -14.80 2.17 14.52
CA SER A 229 -15.87 1.18 14.53
C SER A 229 -15.63 0.02 13.55
N CYS A 230 -15.17 0.32 12.33
CA CYS A 230 -14.80 -0.69 11.35
C CYS A 230 -13.66 -1.59 11.84
N LEU A 231 -12.62 -1.02 12.42
CA LEU A 231 -11.48 -1.75 12.97
C LEU A 231 -11.90 -2.68 14.11
N ASN A 232 -12.76 -2.22 15.02
CA ASN A 232 -13.30 -3.03 16.09
C ASN A 232 -14.12 -4.22 15.56
N ILE A 233 -14.97 -4.02 14.54
CA ILE A 233 -15.71 -5.12 13.90
C ILE A 233 -14.77 -6.19 13.36
N VAL A 234 -13.70 -5.78 12.68
CA VAL A 234 -12.70 -6.71 12.14
C VAL A 234 -11.95 -7.41 13.26
N ALA A 235 -11.53 -6.69 14.30
CA ALA A 235 -10.80 -7.27 15.43
C ALA A 235 -11.64 -8.31 16.18
N GLU A 236 -12.91 -8.01 16.47
CA GLU A 236 -13.83 -8.98 17.09
C GLU A 236 -14.10 -10.18 16.18
N SER A 237 -14.15 -9.99 14.88
CA SER A 237 -14.27 -11.08 13.91
C SER A 237 -13.05 -11.97 13.91
N VAL A 238 -11.84 -11.40 13.91
CA VAL A 238 -10.57 -12.14 14.02
C VAL A 238 -10.54 -12.94 15.31
N LYS A 239 -10.87 -12.32 16.44
CA LYS A 239 -10.95 -12.98 17.73
C LYS A 239 -11.94 -14.15 17.73
N ALA A 240 -13.13 -13.95 17.16
CA ALA A 240 -14.12 -15.02 17.04
C ALA A 240 -13.62 -16.22 16.23
N PHE A 241 -12.85 -15.97 15.15
CA PHE A 241 -12.24 -17.03 14.35
C PHE A 241 -11.09 -17.73 15.07
N GLN A 242 -10.35 -17.02 15.95
CA GLN A 242 -9.32 -17.62 16.81
C GLN A 242 -9.94 -18.54 17.87
N GLU A 243 -11.02 -18.11 18.50
CA GLU A 243 -11.72 -18.86 19.55
C GLU A 243 -12.55 -20.03 19.00
N LYS A 244 -13.08 -19.88 17.78
CA LYS A 244 -13.99 -20.85 17.10
C LYS A 244 -13.52 -21.12 15.66
N PRO A 245 -12.46 -21.88 15.48
CA PRO A 245 -11.91 -22.16 14.15
C PRO A 245 -12.92 -22.80 13.18
N GLU A 246 -13.94 -23.47 13.68
CA GLU A 246 -15.02 -24.05 12.88
C GLU A 246 -15.84 -23.01 12.12
N LEU A 247 -15.87 -21.75 12.56
CA LEU A 247 -16.57 -20.68 11.84
C LEU A 247 -16.01 -20.45 10.43
N ARG A 248 -14.77 -20.88 10.17
CA ARG A 248 -14.17 -20.88 8.82
C ARG A 248 -15.03 -21.57 7.77
N HIS A 249 -15.81 -22.59 8.19
CA HIS A 249 -16.69 -23.32 7.29
C HIS A 249 -17.86 -22.47 6.79
N LEU A 250 -18.27 -21.45 7.55
CA LEU A 250 -19.33 -20.52 7.14
C LEU A 250 -18.88 -19.59 6.00
N LEU A 251 -17.56 -19.37 5.88
CA LEU A 251 -16.97 -18.55 4.82
C LEU A 251 -16.53 -19.40 3.61
N ALA A 252 -16.64 -20.72 3.72
CA ALA A 252 -16.25 -21.69 2.70
C ALA A 252 -17.32 -21.84 1.60
N GLN A 253 -17.87 -20.76 1.10
CA GLN A 253 -18.96 -20.83 0.11
C GLN A 253 -18.51 -21.21 -1.29
N ASP A 254 -17.22 -21.10 -1.61
CA ASP A 254 -16.68 -21.53 -2.88
C ASP A 254 -15.63 -22.66 -2.70
N GLY A 255 -15.41 -23.45 -3.75
CA GLY A 255 -14.54 -24.63 -3.69
C GLY A 255 -13.05 -24.34 -3.39
N ARG A 256 -12.67 -23.07 -3.18
CA ARG A 256 -11.27 -22.65 -2.92
C ARG A 256 -10.80 -23.07 -1.54
N LEU A 257 -11.71 -23.23 -0.57
CA LEU A 257 -11.39 -23.80 0.74
C LEU A 257 -10.97 -25.28 0.68
N ARG A 258 -11.10 -25.93 -0.46
CA ARG A 258 -10.63 -27.31 -0.66
C ARG A 258 -9.14 -27.40 -0.97
N ALA A 259 -8.49 -26.33 -1.33
CA ALA A 259 -7.03 -26.27 -1.40
C ALA A 259 -6.46 -26.50 0.01
N LYS A 260 -5.44 -27.36 0.14
CA LYS A 260 -4.79 -27.62 1.43
C LYS A 260 -4.35 -26.29 2.03
N PRO A 261 -4.90 -25.86 3.18
CA PRO A 261 -4.47 -24.61 3.80
C PRO A 261 -3.00 -24.74 4.18
N LYS A 262 -2.23 -23.68 4.01
CA LYS A 262 -0.96 -23.50 4.70
C LYS A 262 -1.22 -23.59 6.22
N PRO A 263 -0.20 -23.87 7.05
CA PRO A 263 -0.38 -23.95 8.49
C PRO A 263 -1.19 -22.76 8.98
N HIS A 264 -2.27 -23.06 9.67
CA HIS A 264 -3.22 -22.04 10.13
C HIS A 264 -2.54 -21.20 11.21
N ILE A 265 -2.59 -19.87 11.11
CA ILE A 265 -1.96 -18.97 12.09
C ILE A 265 -2.43 -19.19 13.52
N PHE A 266 -3.57 -19.88 13.71
CA PHE A 266 -4.13 -20.22 15.03
C PHE A 266 -3.77 -21.63 15.52
N THR A 267 -3.13 -22.47 14.71
CA THR A 267 -2.60 -23.74 15.18
C THR A 267 -1.21 -23.50 15.73
N LYS A 268 -1.13 -23.30 17.05
CA LYS A 268 0.10 -23.60 17.79
C LYS A 268 0.19 -25.11 17.88
N GLU A 269 1.21 -25.71 17.27
CA GLU A 269 1.67 -27.03 17.68
C GLU A 269 2.25 -26.98 19.10
#